data_7ccd8355657920eff555c4b5f300b74d
#
_entry.id   7ccd8355657920eff555c4b5f300b74d
#
_cell.length_a   1.000
_cell.length_b   1.000
_cell.length_c   1.000
_cell.angle_alpha   90.00
_cell.angle_beta   90.00
_cell.angle_gamma   90.00
#
_symmetry.space_group_name_H-M   'P 1'
#
loop_
_entity.id
_entity.type
_entity.pdbx_description
1 polymer ?
#
loop_
_entity_poly.entity_id
_entity_poly.type
_entity_poly.pdbx_seq_one_letter_code
_entity_poly.pdbx_strand_id
1 'polypeptide(L)'
;MSDYIDEIAIKVSSGNGGDGATSFRREKFVQYGGPDGGNGGNGGNVYFLGNNNLSSFKDISQKRYFKARKGGNGKGSKKNGKNGEDIIIAVPLGTEIINIETNKLICEVLKHNEKHLIAEGGKGGLGNAIFKSSKNQAPRKSTSGKDGVSFNLNLNLKSLSDIGLLGFPNVGKSSLINVLTNSKAEIGNYAFTTLSPNLGVIKTFNKDFLVADIPGIIEGASKGKGLGLRFLKHIERSNILIEVLDSSCNSFDKLIEQHNNLIFELESYSSDLIKKIKFLIINKYDLCRFKNDIDESKFGDTKPIYFSCTNYTEEEVNSLIKNLSI
;
A
#
# COMPACT_ATOMS: atom_id res chain seq x y z
N MET A 1 19.32 13.37 4.33
CA MET A 1 18.85 12.21 3.51
C MET A 1 17.37 12.02 3.80
N SER A 2 16.53 11.90 2.80
CA SER A 2 15.08 11.75 3.02
C SER A 2 14.81 10.44 3.76
N ASP A 3 14.25 10.55 4.96
CA ASP A 3 13.87 9.41 5.82
C ASP A 3 12.69 8.59 5.25
N TYR A 4 12.18 8.96 4.08
CA TYR A 4 11.01 8.37 3.45
C TYR A 4 11.39 7.71 2.13
N ILE A 5 11.11 6.40 2.03
CA ILE A 5 11.38 5.57 0.86
C ILE A 5 10.05 4.93 0.43
N ASP A 6 9.62 5.22 -0.78
CA ASP A 6 8.36 4.80 -1.39
C ASP A 6 8.53 3.81 -2.54
N GLU A 7 9.74 3.68 -3.01
CA GLU A 7 10.11 2.70 -4.02
C GLU A 7 11.42 2.03 -3.63
N ILE A 8 11.44 0.70 -3.68
CA ILE A 8 12.63 -0.07 -3.33
C ILE A 8 12.69 -1.39 -4.09
N ALA A 9 13.85 -1.68 -4.63
CA ALA A 9 14.15 -2.98 -5.20
C ALA A 9 14.74 -3.91 -4.13
N ILE A 10 14.16 -5.10 -3.99
CA ILE A 10 14.62 -6.13 -3.07
C ILE A 10 14.73 -7.48 -3.77
N LYS A 11 15.56 -8.36 -3.22
CA LYS A 11 15.64 -9.76 -3.63
C LYS A 11 15.08 -10.66 -2.53
N VAL A 12 14.14 -11.50 -2.89
CA VAL A 12 13.59 -12.52 -1.99
C VAL A 12 13.95 -13.91 -2.49
N SER A 13 14.22 -14.84 -1.58
CA SER A 13 14.51 -16.24 -1.91
C SER A 13 13.88 -17.12 -0.86
N SER A 14 13.06 -18.07 -1.29
CA SER A 14 12.55 -19.11 -0.40
C SER A 14 13.65 -20.11 -0.05
N GLY A 15 13.41 -20.92 0.98
CA GLY A 15 14.34 -21.95 1.41
C GLY A 15 14.33 -23.16 0.48
N ASN A 16 15.47 -23.76 0.25
CA ASN A 16 15.55 -25.06 -0.44
C ASN A 16 15.00 -26.17 0.47
N GLY A 17 14.43 -27.21 -0.11
CA GLY A 17 14.11 -28.43 0.60
C GLY A 17 15.36 -29.16 1.11
N GLY A 18 15.23 -29.85 2.21
CA GLY A 18 16.27 -30.74 2.72
C GLY A 18 16.29 -32.05 1.94
N ASP A 19 17.43 -32.73 1.89
CA ASP A 19 17.58 -34.00 1.19
C ASP A 19 16.99 -35.16 2.01
N GLY A 20 16.42 -36.16 1.33
CA GLY A 20 16.05 -37.43 1.92
C GLY A 20 17.28 -38.25 2.30
N ALA A 21 17.16 -39.02 3.36
CA ALA A 21 18.24 -39.87 3.83
C ALA A 21 18.19 -41.27 3.19
N THR A 22 19.38 -41.83 2.96
CA THR A 22 19.52 -43.25 2.67
C THR A 22 20.18 -43.93 3.87
N SER A 23 19.40 -44.63 4.67
CA SER A 23 19.88 -45.35 5.82
C SER A 23 19.14 -46.67 6.03
N PHE A 24 19.77 -47.55 6.79
CA PHE A 24 19.25 -48.89 7.12
C PHE A 24 19.32 -49.07 8.63
N ARG A 25 18.30 -49.69 9.19
CA ARG A 25 18.20 -50.00 10.60
C ARG A 25 19.36 -50.94 11.00
N ARG A 26 20.09 -50.58 12.03
CA ARG A 26 21.17 -51.38 12.64
C ARG A 26 20.90 -51.49 14.12
N GLU A 27 20.56 -52.70 14.55
CA GLU A 27 20.34 -53.02 15.95
C GLU A 27 21.04 -54.31 16.30
N LYS A 28 21.32 -54.51 17.61
CA LYS A 28 21.89 -55.75 18.13
C LYS A 28 20.93 -56.90 17.80
N PHE A 29 21.43 -57.98 17.27
CA PHE A 29 20.68 -59.17 16.82
C PHE A 29 19.80 -59.00 15.59
N VAL A 30 19.83 -57.89 14.88
CA VAL A 30 19.14 -57.69 13.60
C VAL A 30 20.16 -57.62 12.45
N GLN A 31 20.39 -58.76 11.81
CA GLN A 31 21.42 -58.87 10.79
C GLN A 31 21.09 -58.09 9.49
N TYR A 32 19.82 -58.01 9.13
CA TYR A 32 19.34 -57.32 7.95
C TYR A 32 18.20 -56.37 8.31
N GLY A 33 18.57 -55.15 8.75
CA GLY A 33 17.59 -54.11 8.99
C GLY A 33 17.04 -53.50 7.70
N GLY A 34 15.75 -53.20 7.66
CA GLY A 34 15.13 -52.58 6.49
C GLY A 34 15.53 -51.12 6.33
N PRO A 35 15.15 -50.49 5.19
CA PRO A 35 15.41 -49.08 4.94
C PRO A 35 14.66 -48.19 5.97
N ASP A 36 15.37 -47.26 6.57
CA ASP A 36 14.86 -46.39 7.63
C ASP A 36 15.22 -44.93 7.46
N GLY A 37 15.64 -44.52 6.26
CA GLY A 37 15.91 -43.13 5.94
C GLY A 37 14.66 -42.28 5.95
N GLY A 38 14.67 -41.18 6.73
CA GLY A 38 13.60 -40.19 6.80
C GLY A 38 13.65 -39.21 5.65
N ASN A 39 12.54 -38.50 5.45
CA ASN A 39 12.43 -37.46 4.42
C ASN A 39 13.14 -36.18 4.86
N GLY A 40 13.57 -35.37 3.89
CA GLY A 40 13.96 -34.00 4.13
C GLY A 40 12.76 -33.12 4.50
N GLY A 41 13.00 -32.07 5.26
CA GLY A 41 12.00 -31.04 5.55
C GLY A 41 11.82 -30.07 4.37
N ASN A 42 10.67 -29.46 4.28
CA ASN A 42 10.43 -28.40 3.26
C ASN A 42 11.24 -27.15 3.61
N GLY A 43 11.62 -26.37 2.62
CA GLY A 43 12.17 -25.04 2.80
C GLY A 43 11.12 -24.07 3.34
N GLY A 44 11.56 -23.00 3.98
CA GLY A 44 10.68 -21.93 4.45
C GLY A 44 10.16 -21.07 3.30
N ASN A 45 8.96 -20.55 3.45
CA ASN A 45 8.30 -19.66 2.52
C ASN A 45 8.68 -18.20 2.78
N VAL A 46 8.40 -17.32 1.80
CA VAL A 46 8.49 -15.86 1.97
C VAL A 46 7.11 -15.26 1.80
N TYR A 47 6.73 -14.44 2.77
CA TYR A 47 5.44 -13.74 2.79
C TYR A 47 5.63 -12.24 2.94
N PHE A 48 4.74 -11.46 2.33
CA PHE A 48 4.50 -10.08 2.73
C PHE A 48 3.29 -10.00 3.67
N LEU A 49 3.37 -9.09 4.63
CA LEU A 49 2.32 -8.84 5.62
C LEU A 49 2.00 -7.34 5.63
N GLY A 50 0.75 -6.99 5.40
CA GLY A 50 0.27 -5.62 5.49
C GLY A 50 0.32 -5.09 6.93
N ASN A 51 0.95 -3.93 7.13
CA ASN A 51 1.04 -3.29 8.43
C ASN A 51 0.69 -1.80 8.31
N ASN A 52 -0.41 -1.39 8.96
CA ASN A 52 -0.87 -0.01 8.99
C ASN A 52 0.02 0.94 9.82
N ASN A 53 0.91 0.40 10.66
CA ASN A 53 1.85 1.21 11.42
C ASN A 53 3.10 1.61 10.61
N LEU A 54 3.27 1.05 9.41
CA LEU A 54 4.35 1.39 8.51
C LEU A 54 3.88 2.43 7.49
N SER A 55 4.74 3.43 7.25
CA SER A 55 4.46 4.53 6.31
C SER A 55 5.43 4.61 5.15
N SER A 56 6.51 3.83 5.20
CA SER A 56 7.56 3.84 4.18
C SER A 56 8.35 2.53 4.23
N PHE A 57 9.20 2.30 3.25
CA PHE A 57 10.10 1.14 3.22
C PHE A 57 11.42 1.36 3.97
N LYS A 58 11.48 2.31 4.91
CA LYS A 58 12.73 2.64 5.65
C LYS A 58 13.36 1.40 6.30
N ASP A 59 12.54 0.59 6.98
CA ASP A 59 13.04 -0.60 7.69
C ASP A 59 13.54 -1.67 6.71
N ILE A 60 12.88 -1.80 5.56
CA ILE A 60 13.27 -2.74 4.50
C ILE A 60 14.52 -2.26 3.78
N SER A 61 14.76 -0.95 3.72
CA SER A 61 15.91 -0.37 2.99
C SER A 61 17.27 -0.76 3.56
N GLN A 62 17.33 -1.09 4.84
CA GLN A 62 18.55 -1.54 5.50
C GLN A 62 18.95 -2.96 5.08
N LYS A 63 17.98 -3.78 4.67
CA LYS A 63 18.21 -5.15 4.25
C LYS A 63 17.47 -5.42 2.94
N ARG A 64 18.20 -5.46 1.84
CA ARG A 64 17.64 -5.66 0.50
C ARG A 64 17.56 -7.11 0.05
N TYR A 65 18.06 -8.04 0.85
CA TYR A 65 18.05 -9.48 0.54
C TYR A 65 17.43 -10.27 1.68
N PHE A 66 16.35 -10.97 1.36
CA PHE A 66 15.58 -11.80 2.30
C PHE A 66 15.62 -13.26 1.83
N LYS A 67 16.18 -14.14 2.65
CA LYS A 67 16.28 -15.57 2.34
C LYS A 67 15.70 -16.40 3.48
N ALA A 68 14.67 -17.21 3.17
CA ALA A 68 14.10 -18.15 4.12
C ALA A 68 15.05 -19.34 4.37
N ARG A 69 14.87 -20.00 5.49
CA ARG A 69 15.74 -21.10 5.89
C ARG A 69 15.52 -22.35 5.03
N LYS A 70 16.62 -23.06 4.77
CA LYS A 70 16.59 -24.39 4.14
C LYS A 70 15.91 -25.38 5.08
N GLY A 71 15.17 -26.36 4.54
CA GLY A 71 14.69 -27.52 5.26
C GLY A 71 15.85 -28.40 5.72
N GLY A 72 15.70 -29.01 6.88
CA GLY A 72 16.67 -29.96 7.42
C GLY A 72 16.71 -31.23 6.58
N ASN A 73 17.89 -31.85 6.46
CA ASN A 73 18.00 -33.14 5.80
C ASN A 73 17.37 -34.25 6.66
N GLY A 74 16.81 -35.26 6.02
CA GLY A 74 16.37 -36.48 6.67
C GLY A 74 17.52 -37.22 7.36
N LYS A 75 17.21 -38.03 8.35
CA LYS A 75 18.17 -38.83 9.11
C LYS A 75 17.72 -40.29 9.18
N GLY A 76 18.58 -41.15 9.68
CA GLY A 76 18.23 -42.53 10.00
C GLY A 76 17.11 -42.64 11.03
N SER A 77 16.66 -43.87 11.29
CA SER A 77 15.56 -44.18 12.22
C SER A 77 14.24 -43.46 11.88
N LYS A 78 13.96 -43.28 10.59
CA LYS A 78 12.79 -42.58 10.03
C LYS A 78 12.61 -41.15 10.51
N LYS A 79 13.69 -40.51 10.99
CA LYS A 79 13.63 -39.11 11.45
C LYS A 79 13.60 -38.15 10.26
N ASN A 80 12.46 -37.48 10.07
CA ASN A 80 12.32 -36.44 9.06
C ASN A 80 13.10 -35.18 9.44
N GLY A 81 13.59 -34.46 8.43
CA GLY A 81 14.18 -33.14 8.64
C GLY A 81 13.12 -32.12 9.10
N LYS A 82 13.54 -31.17 9.89
CA LYS A 82 12.67 -30.03 10.28
C LYS A 82 12.40 -29.15 9.06
N ASN A 83 11.20 -28.63 8.93
CA ASN A 83 10.90 -27.61 7.91
C ASN A 83 11.71 -26.32 8.21
N GLY A 84 12.08 -25.62 7.15
CA GLY A 84 12.69 -24.30 7.25
C GLY A 84 11.70 -23.28 7.81
N GLU A 85 12.21 -22.30 8.53
CA GLU A 85 11.40 -21.21 9.05
C GLU A 85 11.00 -20.26 7.92
N ASP A 86 9.72 -19.85 7.92
CA ASP A 86 9.20 -18.85 7.00
C ASP A 86 9.77 -17.46 7.34
N ILE A 87 9.86 -16.60 6.33
CA ILE A 87 10.13 -15.16 6.52
C ILE A 87 8.85 -14.39 6.24
N ILE A 88 8.53 -13.48 7.15
CA ILE A 88 7.44 -12.52 7.00
C ILE A 88 8.06 -11.13 6.91
N ILE A 89 7.80 -10.43 5.82
CA ILE A 89 8.27 -9.07 5.56
C ILE A 89 7.06 -8.14 5.71
N ALA A 90 7.10 -7.29 6.73
CA ALA A 90 6.04 -6.30 6.93
C ALA A 90 6.21 -5.16 5.92
N VAL A 91 5.11 -4.78 5.26
CA VAL A 91 5.05 -3.68 4.28
C VAL A 91 3.89 -2.74 4.60
N PRO A 92 3.99 -1.46 4.24
CA PRO A 92 2.88 -0.52 4.35
C PRO A 92 1.66 -0.97 3.54
N LEU A 93 0.47 -0.51 3.93
CA LEU A 93 -0.74 -0.69 3.11
C LEU A 93 -0.63 0.12 1.81
N GLY A 94 -1.21 -0.38 0.73
CA GLY A 94 -1.08 0.20 -0.59
C GLY A 94 0.23 -0.16 -1.30
N THR A 95 0.99 -1.15 -0.79
CA THR A 95 2.21 -1.62 -1.44
C THR A 95 1.87 -2.49 -2.65
N GLU A 96 2.32 -2.08 -3.82
CA GLU A 96 2.36 -2.90 -5.03
C GLU A 96 3.68 -3.68 -5.09
N ILE A 97 3.58 -4.96 -5.40
CA ILE A 97 4.72 -5.85 -5.53
C ILE A 97 4.84 -6.27 -7.00
N ILE A 98 5.88 -5.78 -7.65
CA ILE A 98 6.13 -5.97 -9.08
C ILE A 98 7.37 -6.84 -9.26
N ASN A 99 7.26 -7.87 -10.10
CA ASN A 99 8.43 -8.66 -10.51
C ASN A 99 9.23 -7.86 -11.55
N ILE A 100 10.50 -7.55 -11.25
CA ILE A 100 11.38 -6.74 -12.12
C ILE A 100 11.65 -7.44 -13.45
N GLU A 101 11.77 -8.77 -13.47
CA GLU A 101 12.13 -9.51 -14.67
C GLU A 101 10.97 -9.59 -15.67
N THR A 102 9.74 -9.73 -15.17
CA THR A 102 8.54 -9.88 -16.01
C THR A 102 7.73 -8.62 -16.13
N ASN A 103 8.04 -7.60 -15.34
CA ASN A 103 7.29 -6.34 -15.18
C ASN A 103 5.79 -6.56 -14.88
N LYS A 104 5.47 -7.67 -14.18
CA LYS A 104 4.11 -8.03 -13.82
C LYS A 104 3.85 -7.74 -12.34
N LEU A 105 2.68 -7.17 -12.06
CA LEU A 105 2.15 -7.05 -10.70
C LEU A 105 1.89 -8.47 -10.16
N ILE A 106 2.50 -8.79 -9.02
CA ILE A 106 2.28 -10.07 -8.31
C ILE A 106 1.07 -9.94 -7.40
N CYS A 107 1.06 -8.94 -6.55
CA CYS A 107 -0.05 -8.63 -5.65
C CYS A 107 0.03 -7.19 -5.16
N GLU A 108 -1.06 -6.74 -4.55
CA GLU A 108 -1.20 -5.47 -3.86
C GLU A 108 -1.64 -5.75 -2.42
N VAL A 109 -0.99 -5.12 -1.45
CA VAL A 109 -1.27 -5.33 -0.02
C VAL A 109 -2.17 -4.21 0.48
N LEU A 110 -3.47 -4.48 0.62
CA LEU A 110 -4.48 -3.46 0.93
C LEU A 110 -4.94 -3.46 2.39
N LYS A 111 -4.86 -4.61 3.09
CA LYS A 111 -5.44 -4.77 4.42
C LYS A 111 -4.38 -5.05 5.48
N HIS A 112 -4.64 -4.54 6.69
CA HIS A 112 -3.81 -4.85 7.85
C HIS A 112 -3.87 -6.34 8.18
N ASN A 113 -2.70 -6.92 8.50
CA ASN A 113 -2.51 -8.35 8.76
C ASN A 113 -2.85 -9.28 7.59
N GLU A 114 -3.09 -8.74 6.39
CA GLU A 114 -3.21 -9.55 5.19
C GLU A 114 -1.86 -10.14 4.79
N LYS A 115 -1.82 -11.46 4.61
CA LYS A 115 -0.59 -12.20 4.34
C LYS A 115 -0.60 -12.76 2.92
N HIS A 116 0.37 -12.36 2.10
CA HIS A 116 0.53 -12.81 0.73
C HIS A 116 1.75 -13.72 0.60
N LEU A 117 1.55 -14.94 0.09
CA LEU A 117 2.64 -15.85 -0.26
C LEU A 117 3.31 -15.38 -1.55
N ILE A 118 4.61 -15.11 -1.48
CA ILE A 118 5.39 -14.60 -2.62
C ILE A 118 6.30 -15.67 -3.21
N ALA A 119 6.99 -16.41 -2.35
CA ALA A 119 7.87 -17.48 -2.79
C ALA A 119 7.66 -18.73 -1.93
N GLU A 120 7.23 -19.82 -2.57
CA GLU A 120 7.04 -21.11 -1.92
C GLU A 120 8.39 -21.82 -1.73
N GLY A 121 8.60 -22.39 -0.55
CA GLY A 121 9.78 -23.18 -0.23
C GLY A 121 9.88 -24.47 -1.05
N GLY A 122 11.11 -24.87 -1.35
CA GLY A 122 11.36 -26.13 -2.04
C GLY A 122 10.87 -27.32 -1.23
N LYS A 123 10.27 -28.31 -1.88
CA LYS A 123 9.80 -29.53 -1.22
C LYS A 123 10.97 -30.39 -0.78
N GLY A 124 10.87 -30.97 0.41
CA GLY A 124 11.86 -31.93 0.94
C GLY A 124 11.95 -33.19 0.09
N GLY A 125 13.16 -33.72 -0.01
CA GLY A 125 13.43 -34.98 -0.67
C GLY A 125 12.90 -36.18 0.10
N LEU A 126 12.63 -37.27 -0.59
CA LEU A 126 12.12 -38.50 -0.02
C LEU A 126 13.26 -39.41 0.43
N GLY A 127 13.14 -39.93 1.65
CA GLY A 127 14.06 -40.92 2.21
C GLY A 127 13.85 -42.33 1.58
N ASN A 128 14.87 -43.18 1.72
CA ASN A 128 14.81 -44.52 1.10
C ASN A 128 13.70 -45.42 1.68
N ALA A 129 13.22 -45.12 2.90
CA ALA A 129 12.13 -45.88 3.50
C ALA A 129 10.83 -45.89 2.68
N ILE A 130 10.55 -44.80 1.92
CA ILE A 130 9.35 -44.65 1.08
C ILE A 130 9.43 -45.55 -0.17
N PHE A 131 10.64 -45.81 -0.68
CA PHE A 131 10.84 -46.59 -1.90
C PHE A 131 10.84 -48.12 -1.68
N LYS A 132 10.55 -48.55 -0.43
CA LYS A 132 10.41 -49.98 -0.12
C LYS A 132 9.18 -50.54 -0.83
N SER A 133 9.39 -51.65 -1.58
CA SER A 133 8.33 -52.36 -2.24
C SER A 133 8.57 -53.88 -2.18
N SER A 134 7.59 -54.70 -2.60
CA SER A 134 7.72 -56.15 -2.65
C SER A 134 8.86 -56.60 -3.57
N LYS A 135 9.13 -55.85 -4.65
CA LYS A 135 10.21 -56.10 -5.58
C LYS A 135 11.58 -55.54 -5.14
N ASN A 136 11.57 -54.47 -4.32
CA ASN A 136 12.79 -53.84 -3.79
C ASN A 136 12.67 -53.60 -2.32
N GLN A 137 13.11 -54.57 -1.52
CA GLN A 137 12.99 -54.52 -0.06
C GLN A 137 14.08 -53.68 0.62
N ALA A 138 15.19 -53.40 -0.06
CA ALA A 138 16.34 -52.66 0.45
C ALA A 138 16.77 -51.53 -0.53
N PRO A 139 15.89 -50.54 -0.82
CA PRO A 139 16.21 -49.44 -1.73
C PRO A 139 17.36 -48.60 -1.20
N ARG A 140 18.37 -48.37 -2.03
CA ARG A 140 19.50 -47.47 -1.74
C ARG A 140 19.37 -46.13 -2.43
N LYS A 141 18.13 -45.71 -2.74
CA LYS A 141 17.81 -44.46 -3.42
C LYS A 141 17.06 -43.54 -2.48
N SER A 142 17.49 -42.30 -2.41
CA SER A 142 16.74 -41.16 -1.87
C SER A 142 16.67 -40.06 -2.90
N THR A 143 15.83 -39.06 -2.72
CA THR A 143 15.79 -37.90 -3.60
C THR A 143 16.35 -36.68 -2.89
N SER A 144 17.00 -35.80 -3.65
CA SER A 144 17.37 -34.47 -3.14
C SER A 144 16.14 -33.61 -2.95
N GLY A 145 16.23 -32.66 -2.04
CA GLY A 145 15.22 -31.60 -1.90
C GLY A 145 15.17 -30.74 -3.16
N LYS A 146 14.00 -30.18 -3.43
CA LYS A 146 13.82 -29.23 -4.53
C LYS A 146 14.38 -27.86 -4.12
N ASP A 147 14.93 -27.15 -5.09
CA ASP A 147 15.35 -25.76 -4.86
C ASP A 147 14.16 -24.87 -4.59
N GLY A 148 14.38 -23.85 -3.77
CA GLY A 148 13.45 -22.76 -3.57
C GLY A 148 13.45 -21.79 -4.75
N VAL A 149 12.49 -20.89 -4.76
CA VAL A 149 12.32 -19.89 -5.81
C VAL A 149 12.90 -18.56 -5.36
N SER A 150 13.50 -17.81 -6.28
CA SER A 150 14.02 -16.47 -6.04
C SER A 150 13.37 -15.46 -6.99
N PHE A 151 13.06 -14.27 -6.48
CA PHE A 151 12.51 -13.15 -7.26
C PHE A 151 13.26 -11.87 -6.95
N ASN A 152 13.46 -11.05 -8.00
CA ASN A 152 13.85 -9.66 -7.89
C ASN A 152 12.55 -8.84 -7.99
N LEU A 153 12.22 -8.13 -6.91
CA LEU A 153 10.94 -7.43 -6.76
C LEU A 153 11.19 -5.95 -6.62
N ASN A 154 10.34 -5.15 -7.27
CA ASN A 154 10.19 -3.74 -6.99
C ASN A 154 8.94 -3.55 -6.13
N LEU A 155 9.09 -2.91 -4.98
CA LEU A 155 8.01 -2.53 -4.09
C LEU A 155 7.72 -1.06 -4.31
N ASN A 156 6.52 -0.74 -4.74
CA ASN A 156 6.03 0.63 -4.92
C ASN A 156 4.90 0.90 -3.95
N LEU A 157 5.00 1.98 -3.22
CA LEU A 157 3.90 2.43 -2.37
C LEU A 157 2.96 3.31 -3.18
N LYS A 158 1.76 2.81 -3.47
CA LYS A 158 0.71 3.56 -4.19
C LYS A 158 0.31 4.83 -3.43
N SER A 159 -0.23 5.78 -4.17
CA SER A 159 -0.77 7.05 -3.65
C SER A 159 -1.72 6.83 -2.49
N LEU A 160 -1.63 7.71 -1.50
CA LEU A 160 -2.47 7.69 -0.30
C LEU A 160 -3.96 7.92 -0.61
N SER A 161 -4.28 8.55 -1.75
CA SER A 161 -5.64 8.80 -2.19
C SER A 161 -5.74 8.98 -3.69
N ASP A 162 -6.88 8.61 -4.27
CA ASP A 162 -7.20 8.93 -5.66
C ASP A 162 -7.49 10.42 -5.80
N ILE A 163 -8.15 11.02 -4.80
CA ILE A 163 -8.59 12.41 -4.76
C ILE A 163 -8.04 13.10 -3.50
N GLY A 164 -7.36 14.22 -3.69
CA GLY A 164 -6.92 15.09 -2.59
C GLY A 164 -7.74 16.36 -2.52
N LEU A 165 -8.24 16.73 -1.32
CA LEU A 165 -8.90 18.01 -1.09
C LEU A 165 -7.90 19.07 -0.67
N LEU A 166 -7.86 20.17 -1.39
CA LEU A 166 -7.02 21.33 -1.13
C LEU A 166 -7.86 22.51 -0.63
N GLY A 167 -7.33 23.33 0.24
CA GLY A 167 -7.99 24.55 0.69
C GLY A 167 -7.51 24.98 2.08
N PHE A 168 -7.81 26.20 2.44
CA PHE A 168 -7.46 26.79 3.72
C PHE A 168 -8.11 26.07 4.92
N PRO A 169 -7.62 26.26 6.15
CA PRO A 169 -8.27 25.74 7.33
C PRO A 169 -9.74 26.24 7.41
N ASN A 170 -10.62 25.38 7.92
CA ASN A 170 -12.04 25.68 8.14
C ASN A 170 -12.91 25.95 6.90
N VAL A 171 -12.42 25.75 5.68
CA VAL A 171 -13.26 25.84 4.46
C VAL A 171 -14.29 24.69 4.32
N GLY A 172 -14.20 23.68 5.20
CA GLY A 172 -15.16 22.58 5.26
C GLY A 172 -14.73 21.31 4.50
N LYS A 173 -13.42 21.09 4.28
CA LYS A 173 -12.92 19.87 3.62
C LYS A 173 -13.38 18.59 4.30
N SER A 174 -13.18 18.48 5.60
CA SER A 174 -13.59 17.28 6.36
C SER A 174 -15.11 17.08 6.37
N SER A 175 -15.89 18.19 6.37
CA SER A 175 -17.35 18.13 6.21
C SER A 175 -17.74 17.60 4.83
N LEU A 176 -17.03 18.05 3.80
CA LEU A 176 -17.26 17.62 2.43
C LEU A 176 -16.99 16.12 2.27
N ILE A 177 -15.91 15.59 2.88
CA ILE A 177 -15.65 14.13 2.89
C ILE A 177 -16.81 13.39 3.54
N ASN A 178 -17.28 13.83 4.71
CA ASN A 178 -18.40 13.17 5.39
C ASN A 178 -19.67 13.13 4.55
N VAL A 179 -19.96 14.20 3.81
CA VAL A 179 -21.11 14.27 2.91
C VAL A 179 -20.94 13.33 1.71
N LEU A 180 -19.77 13.35 1.07
CA LEU A 180 -19.50 12.55 -0.13
C LEU A 180 -19.40 11.06 0.14
N THR A 181 -19.01 10.67 1.36
CA THR A 181 -18.81 9.25 1.69
C THR A 181 -20.01 8.60 2.37
N ASN A 182 -21.05 9.40 2.69
CA ASN A 182 -22.27 8.92 3.41
C ASN A 182 -21.96 8.13 4.69
N SER A 183 -20.74 8.29 5.24
CA SER A 183 -20.25 7.62 6.43
C SER A 183 -19.36 8.58 7.21
N LYS A 184 -19.21 8.37 8.50
CA LYS A 184 -18.18 9.07 9.27
C LYS A 184 -16.82 8.74 8.67
N ALA A 185 -16.10 9.76 8.17
CA ALA A 185 -14.75 9.60 7.69
C ALA A 185 -13.92 8.88 8.76
N GLU A 186 -13.30 7.78 8.41
CA GLU A 186 -12.39 7.09 9.32
C GLU A 186 -11.12 7.94 9.43
N ILE A 187 -10.77 8.30 10.65
CA ILE A 187 -9.51 8.99 10.93
C ILE A 187 -8.40 7.98 10.73
N GLY A 188 -7.71 8.06 9.62
CA GLY A 188 -6.52 7.26 9.36
C GLY A 188 -5.35 7.77 10.21
N ASN A 189 -4.97 7.04 11.25
CA ASN A 189 -3.74 7.31 12.00
C ASN A 189 -2.54 6.85 11.14
N TYR A 190 -2.06 7.73 10.28
CA TYR A 190 -0.81 7.50 9.57
C TYR A 190 0.36 8.00 10.40
N ALA A 191 1.29 7.10 10.74
CA ALA A 191 2.46 7.38 11.59
C ALA A 191 3.41 8.47 11.05
N PHE A 192 3.15 8.97 9.84
CA PHE A 192 3.98 9.99 9.15
C PHE A 192 3.31 11.36 9.02
N THR A 193 2.08 11.51 9.50
CA THR A 193 1.39 12.79 9.56
C THR A 193 1.30 13.22 11.01
N THR A 194 1.85 14.40 11.34
CA THR A 194 1.64 15.06 12.64
C THR A 194 0.17 15.49 12.82
N LEU A 195 -0.58 15.51 11.72
CA LEU A 195 -2.02 15.74 11.66
C LEU A 195 -2.61 14.56 10.90
N SER A 196 -3.47 13.77 11.54
CA SER A 196 -4.15 12.63 10.94
C SER A 196 -5.05 13.09 9.80
N PRO A 197 -4.83 12.67 8.54
CA PRO A 197 -5.74 13.02 7.45
C PRO A 197 -7.07 12.29 7.65
N ASN A 198 -8.16 12.99 7.38
CA ASN A 198 -9.46 12.34 7.29
C ASN A 198 -9.56 11.65 5.93
N LEU A 199 -9.81 10.37 5.94
CA LEU A 199 -10.02 9.58 4.73
C LEU A 199 -11.48 9.19 4.58
N GLY A 200 -11.92 9.14 3.35
CA GLY A 200 -13.23 8.66 3.01
C GLY A 200 -13.21 7.89 1.69
N VAL A 201 -14.16 6.99 1.51
CA VAL A 201 -14.32 6.25 0.26
C VAL A 201 -15.61 6.72 -0.41
N ILE A 202 -15.48 7.35 -1.58
CA ILE A 202 -16.61 7.66 -2.45
C ILE A 202 -16.90 6.42 -3.30
N LYS A 203 -18.08 5.85 -3.12
CA LYS A 203 -18.56 4.72 -3.92
C LYS A 203 -19.23 5.21 -5.19
N THR A 204 -18.72 4.80 -6.35
CA THR A 204 -19.37 5.06 -7.63
C THR A 204 -19.70 3.76 -8.34
N PHE A 205 -20.50 3.82 -9.42
CA PHE A 205 -20.90 2.63 -10.19
C PHE A 205 -19.71 1.86 -10.77
N ASN A 206 -18.62 2.55 -11.13
CA ASN A 206 -17.51 1.96 -11.87
C ASN A 206 -16.30 1.64 -10.99
N LYS A 207 -16.05 2.46 -9.96
CA LYS A 207 -14.86 2.36 -9.11
C LYS A 207 -15.08 3.12 -7.81
N ASP A 208 -14.53 2.59 -6.72
CA ASP A 208 -14.43 3.31 -5.45
C ASP A 208 -13.22 4.24 -5.49
N PHE A 209 -13.40 5.51 -5.05
CA PHE A 209 -12.33 6.50 -4.97
C PHE A 209 -12.01 6.78 -3.51
N LEU A 210 -10.74 6.66 -3.16
CA LEU A 210 -10.24 7.07 -1.86
C LEU A 210 -9.98 8.58 -1.87
N VAL A 211 -10.65 9.31 -0.98
CA VAL A 211 -10.51 10.76 -0.81
C VAL A 211 -9.78 11.06 0.48
N ALA A 212 -8.81 11.95 0.43
CA ALA A 212 -8.08 12.42 1.59
C ALA A 212 -8.31 13.93 1.82
N ASP A 213 -8.67 14.30 3.05
CA ASP A 213 -8.52 15.67 3.52
C ASP A 213 -7.03 15.94 3.73
N ILE A 214 -6.55 16.91 3.01
CA ILE A 214 -5.18 17.34 3.11
C ILE A 214 -5.12 18.52 4.09
N PRO A 215 -4.85 18.29 5.40
CA PRO A 215 -4.81 19.36 6.38
C PRO A 215 -3.60 20.26 6.14
N GLY A 216 -3.83 21.55 6.05
CA GLY A 216 -2.79 22.55 6.26
C GLY A 216 -1.94 22.93 5.06
N ILE A 217 -2.57 23.43 3.98
CA ILE A 217 -1.92 24.51 3.23
C ILE A 217 -2.01 25.72 4.18
N ILE A 218 -0.95 25.93 4.95
CA ILE A 218 -0.84 27.04 5.91
C ILE A 218 0.04 28.10 5.26
N GLU A 219 -0.37 29.35 5.31
CA GLU A 219 0.46 30.50 4.95
C GLU A 219 1.89 30.32 5.45
N GLY A 220 2.86 30.25 4.54
CA GLY A 220 4.28 30.13 4.85
C GLY A 220 4.87 28.71 4.84
N ALA A 221 4.19 27.71 4.32
CA ALA A 221 4.77 26.36 4.12
C ALA A 221 6.00 26.40 3.21
N SER A 222 6.05 27.33 2.26
CA SER A 222 7.19 27.59 1.36
C SER A 222 8.41 28.21 2.10
N LYS A 223 8.22 28.79 3.28
CA LYS A 223 9.31 29.45 4.06
C LYS A 223 10.01 28.53 5.05
N GLY A 224 10.12 27.23 4.77
CA GLY A 224 11.12 26.38 5.42
C GLY A 224 10.80 25.86 6.82
N LYS A 225 9.58 26.00 7.35
CA LYS A 225 9.18 25.30 8.58
C LYS A 225 8.67 23.90 8.22
N GLY A 226 9.54 22.96 8.16
CA GLY A 226 9.58 21.53 7.90
C GLY A 226 8.32 20.64 7.83
N LEU A 227 7.13 21.11 8.08
CA LEU A 227 5.88 20.34 8.01
C LEU A 227 5.24 20.36 6.61
N GLY A 228 5.32 21.48 5.87
CA GLY A 228 4.69 21.65 4.57
C GLY A 228 5.27 20.74 3.47
N LEU A 229 6.59 20.62 3.39
CA LEU A 229 7.27 19.86 2.32
C LEU A 229 7.01 18.34 2.38
N ARG A 230 6.86 17.76 3.56
CA ARG A 230 6.52 16.33 3.69
C ARG A 230 5.11 16.07 3.23
N PHE A 231 4.23 17.02 3.47
CA PHE A 231 2.82 16.91 3.17
C PHE A 231 2.54 17.11 1.67
N LEU A 232 3.22 18.04 1.03
CA LEU A 232 3.13 18.27 -0.42
C LEU A 232 3.55 17.04 -1.24
N LYS A 233 4.50 16.24 -0.75
CA LYS A 233 4.83 14.94 -1.36
C LYS A 233 3.67 13.93 -1.37
N HIS A 234 2.75 14.03 -0.43
CA HIS A 234 1.55 13.19 -0.42
C HIS A 234 0.51 13.68 -1.43
N ILE A 235 0.42 15.01 -1.63
CA ILE A 235 -0.42 15.62 -2.65
C ILE A 235 0.05 15.24 -4.05
N GLU A 236 1.36 15.20 -4.27
CA GLU A 236 1.94 14.76 -5.56
C GLU A 236 1.44 13.39 -6.00
N ARG A 237 1.03 12.55 -5.06
CA ARG A 237 0.59 11.18 -5.31
C ARG A 237 -0.89 11.04 -5.57
N SER A 238 -1.70 12.04 -5.22
CA SER A 238 -3.10 12.05 -5.62
C SER A 238 -3.22 12.23 -7.13
N ASN A 239 -4.11 11.45 -7.75
CA ASN A 239 -4.32 11.53 -9.19
C ASN A 239 -5.09 12.80 -9.57
N ILE A 240 -6.03 13.19 -8.72
CA ILE A 240 -6.92 14.34 -8.91
C ILE A 240 -6.86 15.19 -7.64
N LEU A 241 -6.83 16.50 -7.83
CA LEU A 241 -6.94 17.48 -6.76
C LEU A 241 -8.23 18.26 -6.92
N ILE A 242 -8.91 18.50 -5.81
CA ILE A 242 -10.12 19.32 -5.72
C ILE A 242 -9.78 20.51 -4.83
N GLU A 243 -9.89 21.69 -5.39
CA GLU A 243 -9.79 22.93 -4.63
C GLU A 243 -11.12 23.24 -3.94
N VAL A 244 -11.07 23.57 -2.64
CA VAL A 244 -12.25 23.94 -1.84
C VAL A 244 -12.05 25.34 -1.30
N LEU A 245 -12.93 26.26 -1.69
CA LEU A 245 -12.97 27.66 -1.26
C LEU A 245 -14.15 27.92 -0.32
N ASP A 246 -14.00 28.90 0.55
CA ASP A 246 -15.03 29.33 1.51
C ASP A 246 -15.72 30.60 1.03
N SER A 247 -17.00 30.51 0.64
CA SER A 247 -17.80 31.65 0.20
C SER A 247 -18.49 32.40 1.36
N SER A 248 -18.26 32.01 2.62
CA SER A 248 -18.75 32.79 3.77
C SER A 248 -17.96 34.10 4.00
N CYS A 249 -16.92 34.34 3.20
CA CYS A 249 -16.17 35.60 3.21
C CYS A 249 -17.04 36.80 2.77
N ASN A 250 -16.55 38.03 3.09
CA ASN A 250 -17.37 39.24 2.96
C ASN A 250 -17.49 39.77 1.51
N SER A 251 -16.64 39.32 0.57
CA SER A 251 -16.65 39.82 -0.81
C SER A 251 -16.06 38.78 -1.77
N PHE A 252 -16.41 38.95 -3.07
CA PHE A 252 -15.86 38.14 -4.14
C PHE A 252 -14.34 38.30 -4.27
N ASP A 253 -13.80 39.50 -4.06
CA ASP A 253 -12.36 39.73 -4.14
C ASP A 253 -11.58 38.88 -3.12
N LYS A 254 -12.13 38.70 -1.91
CA LYS A 254 -11.52 37.81 -0.91
C LYS A 254 -11.56 36.34 -1.31
N LEU A 255 -12.62 35.93 -2.02
CA LEU A 255 -12.70 34.57 -2.54
C LEU A 255 -11.61 34.32 -3.61
N ILE A 256 -11.42 35.30 -4.50
CA ILE A 256 -10.36 35.25 -5.52
C ILE A 256 -8.97 35.33 -4.87
N GLU A 257 -8.81 36.12 -3.81
CA GLU A 257 -7.56 36.15 -3.07
C GLU A 257 -7.21 34.77 -2.45
N GLN A 258 -8.20 34.06 -1.92
CA GLN A 258 -8.01 32.67 -1.44
C GLN A 258 -7.54 31.76 -2.57
N HIS A 259 -8.20 31.81 -3.73
CA HIS A 259 -7.83 31.04 -4.90
C HIS A 259 -6.39 31.33 -5.32
N ASN A 260 -6.07 32.60 -5.54
CA ASN A 260 -4.74 33.00 -6.04
C ASN A 260 -3.63 32.64 -5.04
N ASN A 261 -3.85 32.80 -3.74
CA ASN A 261 -2.89 32.42 -2.71
C ASN A 261 -2.62 30.91 -2.73
N LEU A 262 -3.66 30.09 -2.89
CA LEU A 262 -3.54 28.64 -2.95
C LEU A 262 -2.77 28.20 -4.21
N ILE A 263 -3.12 28.74 -5.38
CA ILE A 263 -2.42 28.48 -6.63
C ILE A 263 -0.95 28.90 -6.53
N PHE A 264 -0.66 30.10 -6.02
CA PHE A 264 0.70 30.58 -5.82
C PHE A 264 1.53 29.68 -4.91
N GLU A 265 0.93 29.17 -3.81
CA GLU A 265 1.61 28.27 -2.88
C GLU A 265 1.92 26.92 -3.54
N LEU A 266 1.00 26.37 -4.32
CA LEU A 266 1.21 25.13 -5.08
C LEU A 266 2.25 25.33 -6.18
N GLU A 267 2.22 26.45 -6.91
CA GLU A 267 3.16 26.76 -7.98
C GLU A 267 4.59 26.89 -7.45
N SER A 268 4.74 27.51 -6.29
CA SER A 268 6.05 27.65 -5.63
C SER A 268 6.69 26.29 -5.26
N TYR A 269 5.87 25.25 -5.16
CA TYR A 269 6.33 23.89 -4.87
C TYR A 269 6.51 23.05 -6.14
N SER A 270 5.47 22.94 -6.97
CA SER A 270 5.51 22.19 -8.24
C SER A 270 4.38 22.63 -9.18
N SER A 271 4.73 23.05 -10.37
CA SER A 271 3.75 23.39 -11.42
C SER A 271 2.89 22.20 -11.86
N ASP A 272 3.35 20.96 -11.64
CA ASP A 272 2.59 19.77 -12.00
C ASP A 272 1.40 19.53 -11.08
N LEU A 273 1.40 20.07 -9.86
CA LEU A 273 0.26 19.99 -8.94
C LEU A 273 -0.94 20.78 -9.47
N ILE A 274 -0.70 21.95 -10.05
CA ILE A 274 -1.77 22.79 -10.61
C ILE A 274 -2.52 22.03 -11.72
N LYS A 275 -1.80 21.29 -12.57
CA LYS A 275 -2.39 20.48 -13.65
C LYS A 275 -3.31 19.36 -13.12
N LYS A 276 -3.14 18.95 -11.87
CA LYS A 276 -3.97 17.93 -11.20
C LYS A 276 -5.24 18.51 -10.59
N ILE A 277 -5.35 19.82 -10.43
CA ILE A 277 -6.60 20.46 -10.00
C ILE A 277 -7.60 20.34 -11.13
N LYS A 278 -8.59 19.46 -10.96
CA LYS A 278 -9.62 19.20 -11.96
C LYS A 278 -10.96 19.81 -11.58
N PHE A 279 -11.17 20.09 -10.31
CA PHE A 279 -12.44 20.59 -9.79
C PHE A 279 -12.18 21.69 -8.78
N LEU A 280 -13.07 22.68 -8.81
CA LEU A 280 -13.15 23.79 -7.87
C LEU A 280 -14.52 23.75 -7.20
N ILE A 281 -14.55 23.61 -5.88
CA ILE A 281 -15.78 23.62 -5.09
C ILE A 281 -15.83 24.90 -4.25
N ILE A 282 -16.85 25.70 -4.45
CA ILE A 282 -17.15 26.85 -3.62
C ILE A 282 -18.15 26.39 -2.56
N ASN A 283 -17.61 26.12 -1.37
CA ASN A 283 -18.39 25.60 -0.25
C ASN A 283 -19.00 26.75 0.59
N LYS A 284 -19.96 26.39 1.47
CA LYS A 284 -20.76 27.29 2.31
C LYS A 284 -21.57 28.30 1.47
N TYR A 285 -22.00 27.87 0.29
CA TYR A 285 -22.72 28.73 -0.66
C TYR A 285 -24.06 29.27 -0.12
N ASP A 286 -24.63 28.59 0.88
CA ASP A 286 -25.78 29.08 1.66
C ASP A 286 -25.48 30.40 2.40
N LEU A 287 -24.24 30.61 2.82
CA LEU A 287 -23.78 31.82 3.53
C LEU A 287 -23.22 32.89 2.59
N CYS A 288 -23.14 32.63 1.29
CA CYS A 288 -22.59 33.57 0.31
C CYS A 288 -23.48 34.81 0.15
N ARG A 289 -22.89 36.01 0.36
CA ARG A 289 -23.58 37.31 0.27
C ARG A 289 -23.42 37.99 -1.08
N PHE A 290 -22.51 37.53 -1.94
CA PHE A 290 -22.13 38.13 -3.25
C PHE A 290 -22.42 37.17 -4.40
N LYS A 291 -23.52 36.43 -4.34
CA LYS A 291 -23.89 35.43 -5.37
C LYS A 291 -23.99 36.01 -6.76
N ASN A 292 -24.47 37.25 -6.87
CA ASN A 292 -24.68 37.94 -8.15
C ASN A 292 -23.40 38.60 -8.73
N ASP A 293 -22.34 38.68 -7.90
CA ASP A 293 -21.09 39.36 -8.28
C ASP A 293 -19.99 38.37 -8.69
N ILE A 294 -20.30 37.06 -8.72
CA ILE A 294 -19.34 36.02 -9.04
C ILE A 294 -19.04 36.03 -10.53
N ASP A 295 -17.80 36.35 -10.87
CA ASP A 295 -17.25 36.24 -12.21
C ASP A 295 -16.44 34.97 -12.35
N GLU A 296 -17.04 33.95 -12.96
CA GLU A 296 -16.42 32.63 -13.11
C GLU A 296 -15.15 32.65 -13.98
N SER A 297 -14.99 33.66 -14.85
CA SER A 297 -13.79 33.77 -15.72
C SER A 297 -12.49 33.97 -14.92
N LYS A 298 -12.57 34.41 -13.67
CA LYS A 298 -11.43 34.62 -12.79
C LYS A 298 -10.84 33.32 -12.19
N PHE A 299 -11.52 32.20 -12.37
CA PHE A 299 -11.02 30.88 -11.92
C PHE A 299 -10.33 30.09 -13.07
N GLY A 300 -10.00 30.75 -14.20
CA GLY A 300 -9.36 30.12 -15.34
C GLY A 300 -10.28 29.13 -16.06
N ASP A 301 -9.71 27.97 -16.44
CA ASP A 301 -10.46 26.95 -17.20
C ASP A 301 -11.34 26.05 -16.32
N THR A 302 -11.22 26.15 -14.99
CA THR A 302 -11.93 25.27 -14.05
C THR A 302 -13.27 25.89 -13.66
N LYS A 303 -14.38 25.27 -14.10
CA LYS A 303 -15.72 25.73 -13.72
C LYS A 303 -15.98 25.46 -12.23
N PRO A 304 -16.41 26.46 -11.46
CA PRO A 304 -16.74 26.27 -10.07
C PRO A 304 -18.03 25.47 -9.87
N ILE A 305 -18.02 24.59 -8.87
CA ILE A 305 -19.20 23.86 -8.39
C ILE A 305 -19.61 24.49 -7.07
N TYR A 306 -20.83 25.01 -7.02
CA TYR A 306 -21.37 25.64 -5.81
C TYR A 306 -22.02 24.59 -4.92
N PHE A 307 -21.58 24.52 -3.66
CA PHE A 307 -22.06 23.51 -2.72
C PHE A 307 -22.18 24.05 -1.29
N SER A 308 -23.05 23.43 -0.49
CA SER A 308 -23.14 23.69 0.95
C SER A 308 -23.18 22.39 1.72
N CYS A 309 -22.17 22.13 2.55
CA CYS A 309 -22.12 20.93 3.38
C CYS A 309 -23.14 20.91 4.53
N THR A 310 -23.83 22.01 4.80
CA THR A 310 -24.85 22.13 5.85
C THR A 310 -26.25 22.12 5.32
N ASN A 311 -26.45 22.52 4.07
CA ASN A 311 -27.77 22.64 3.43
C ASN A 311 -27.67 22.09 2.01
N TYR A 312 -27.82 20.76 1.88
CA TYR A 312 -27.72 20.04 0.60
C TYR A 312 -28.86 19.02 0.45
N THR A 313 -29.17 18.65 -0.78
CA THR A 313 -30.07 17.55 -1.13
C THR A 313 -29.24 16.33 -1.56
N GLU A 314 -29.84 15.13 -1.46
CA GLU A 314 -29.22 13.90 -1.97
C GLU A 314 -28.95 13.98 -3.48
N GLU A 315 -29.79 14.66 -4.23
CA GLU A 315 -29.61 14.87 -5.67
C GLU A 315 -28.36 15.71 -5.97
N GLU A 316 -28.09 16.75 -5.18
CA GLU A 316 -26.90 17.59 -5.32
C GLU A 316 -25.63 16.78 -5.00
N VAL A 317 -25.66 15.94 -3.97
CA VAL A 317 -24.54 15.05 -3.64
C VAL A 317 -24.28 14.05 -4.77
N ASN A 318 -25.33 13.41 -5.28
CA ASN A 318 -25.23 12.46 -6.39
C ASN A 318 -24.72 13.13 -7.67
N SER A 319 -25.16 14.36 -7.95
CA SER A 319 -24.68 15.16 -9.07
C SER A 319 -23.19 15.51 -8.90
N LEU A 320 -22.78 15.90 -7.70
CA LEU A 320 -21.38 16.18 -7.39
C LEU A 320 -20.51 14.93 -7.58
N ILE A 321 -20.91 13.77 -7.03
CA ILE A 321 -20.22 12.50 -7.21
C ILE A 321 -20.14 12.12 -8.69
N LYS A 322 -21.21 12.31 -9.45
CA LYS A 322 -21.24 12.04 -10.90
C LYS A 322 -20.26 12.93 -11.65
N ASN A 323 -20.16 14.21 -11.29
CA ASN A 323 -19.20 15.14 -11.90
C ASN A 323 -17.75 14.79 -11.52
N LEU A 324 -17.52 14.23 -10.34
CA LEU A 324 -16.19 13.78 -9.87
C LEU A 324 -15.81 12.39 -10.40
N SER A 325 -16.78 11.61 -10.86
CA SER A 325 -16.55 10.28 -11.45
C SER A 325 -16.24 10.42 -12.94
N ILE A 326 -14.98 10.59 -13.25
CA ILE A 326 -14.46 10.60 -14.62
C ILE A 326 -13.93 9.22 -15.00
#